data_59921d78a7ef9e9f5a67cb659cb50a44
#
_entry.id   59921d78a7ef9e9f5a67cb659cb50a44
#
_cell.length_a   1.000
_cell.length_b   1.000
_cell.length_c   1.000
_cell.angle_alpha   90.00
_cell.angle_beta   90.00
_cell.angle_gamma   90.00
#
_symmetry.space_group_name_H-M   'P 1'
#
loop_
_entity.id
_entity.type
_entity.pdbx_description
1 polymer ?
#
loop_
_entity_poly.entity_id
_entity_poly.type
_entity_poly.pdbx_seq_one_letter_code
_entity_poly.pdbx_strand_id
1 'polypeptide(L)'
;LNETAEKTGKTVVMKYFLTLLCTPLLLLGGSINTHISFSGNPTLSVRTITQAFNAIGYKLDINALDVQKNSGELSGIAIGNKGFNPTALSENLKEQGIKIEKAHLNKSDLTMTLNTQNGQWNLSLLGSDEGTELKRVNVAQWFRVEEGQHIRIEPPYVGQWYPDVAVLDASMTLLSSFRSLEPKEELEFELPQGAYYLKISNAQGMKVLKEGMWIESMSPGR
;
A
#
# COMPACT_ATOMS: atom_id res chain seq x y z
N LEU A 1 29.22 60.32 -18.82
CA LEU A 1 29.89 59.03 -18.91
C LEU A 1 29.60 58.25 -17.67
N ASN A 2 28.52 57.52 -17.59
CA ASN A 2 28.33 56.37 -16.72
C ASN A 2 27.15 55.57 -17.26
N GLU A 3 27.44 54.45 -17.91
CA GLU A 3 26.50 53.42 -18.29
C GLU A 3 26.09 52.65 -17.07
N THR A 4 24.84 52.72 -16.68
CA THR A 4 24.22 51.83 -15.71
C THR A 4 23.64 50.62 -16.43
N ALA A 5 24.31 49.50 -16.32
CA ALA A 5 23.85 48.21 -16.86
C ALA A 5 22.74 47.66 -15.94
N GLU A 6 21.54 47.56 -16.50
CA GLU A 6 20.35 46.94 -15.95
C GLU A 6 20.54 45.39 -15.97
N LYS A 7 20.73 44.80 -14.78
CA LYS A 7 20.80 43.34 -14.61
C LYS A 7 19.39 42.77 -14.53
N THR A 8 18.87 42.31 -15.63
CA THR A 8 17.69 41.45 -15.71
C THR A 8 17.95 40.13 -14.98
N GLY A 9 17.33 39.96 -13.82
CA GLY A 9 17.35 38.72 -13.04
C GLY A 9 16.52 37.64 -13.72
N LYS A 10 17.14 36.81 -14.54
CA LYS A 10 16.57 35.53 -14.94
C LYS A 10 16.64 34.56 -13.77
N THR A 11 15.49 34.30 -13.15
CA THR A 11 15.34 33.23 -12.16
C THR A 11 15.55 31.89 -12.89
N VAL A 12 16.73 31.34 -12.77
CA VAL A 12 17.05 30.00 -13.24
C VAL A 12 16.37 29.05 -12.27
N VAL A 13 15.26 28.47 -12.70
CA VAL A 13 14.65 27.32 -12.02
C VAL A 13 15.62 26.15 -12.19
N MET A 14 16.50 26.01 -11.22
CA MET A 14 17.46 24.94 -11.17
C MET A 14 16.70 23.64 -10.86
N LYS A 15 16.50 22.82 -11.89
CA LYS A 15 16.07 21.44 -11.75
C LYS A 15 17.15 20.73 -10.93
N TYR A 16 16.89 20.55 -9.65
CA TYR A 16 17.77 19.74 -8.80
C TYR A 16 17.69 18.29 -9.25
N PHE A 17 18.57 17.94 -10.17
CA PHE A 17 19.02 16.58 -10.34
C PHE A 17 19.80 16.24 -9.08
N LEU A 18 19.20 15.44 -8.21
CA LEU A 18 19.84 14.92 -7.02
C LEU A 18 20.97 13.98 -7.47
N THR A 19 22.16 14.52 -7.71
CA THR A 19 23.38 13.74 -7.81
C THR A 19 23.72 13.31 -6.39
N LEU A 20 23.13 12.18 -5.97
CA LEU A 20 23.50 11.50 -4.75
C LEU A 20 24.90 10.90 -5.00
N LEU A 21 25.93 11.52 -4.44
CA LEU A 21 27.27 10.94 -4.38
C LEU A 21 27.16 9.69 -3.49
N CYS A 22 26.93 8.55 -4.10
CA CYS A 22 26.88 7.25 -3.44
C CYS A 22 28.32 6.80 -3.16
N THR A 23 28.85 7.08 -1.98
CA THR A 23 29.87 6.20 -1.42
C THR A 23 29.17 4.90 -1.01
N PRO A 24 29.59 3.72 -1.49
CA PRO A 24 29.00 2.47 -1.06
C PRO A 24 29.44 2.20 0.39
N LEU A 25 28.61 2.63 1.32
CA LEU A 25 28.71 2.18 2.70
C LEU A 25 28.07 0.78 2.71
N LEU A 26 28.89 -0.26 2.72
CA LEU A 26 28.49 -1.65 2.97
C LEU A 26 27.95 -1.75 4.40
N LEU A 27 26.72 -1.36 4.61
CA LEU A 27 25.99 -1.60 5.85
C LEU A 27 25.42 -3.02 5.78
N LEU A 28 26.05 -3.92 6.49
CA LEU A 28 25.48 -5.17 6.97
C LEU A 28 24.23 -4.84 7.77
N GLY A 29 23.05 -5.19 7.26
CA GLY A 29 21.75 -5.06 7.91
C GLY A 29 21.57 -3.77 8.72
N GLY A 30 20.68 -2.87 8.31
CA GLY A 30 20.54 -1.56 8.91
C GLY A 30 19.12 -1.23 9.36
N SER A 31 19.02 -0.35 10.35
CA SER A 31 17.80 0.35 10.68
C SER A 31 17.88 1.79 10.18
N ILE A 32 16.79 2.27 9.60
CA ILE A 32 16.64 3.65 9.10
C ILE A 32 15.49 4.28 9.88
N ASN A 33 15.76 5.37 10.60
CA ASN A 33 14.69 6.17 11.16
C ASN A 33 13.96 6.88 10.02
N THR A 34 12.65 6.85 10.02
CA THR A 34 11.85 7.42 8.94
C THR A 34 10.91 8.50 9.48
N HIS A 35 10.84 9.61 8.75
CA HIS A 35 9.86 10.65 8.98
C HIS A 35 9.26 11.05 7.63
N ILE A 36 8.00 10.72 7.40
CA ILE A 36 7.36 10.83 6.10
C ILE A 36 6.06 11.60 6.22
N SER A 37 6.01 12.78 5.59
CA SER A 37 4.77 13.54 5.37
C SER A 37 4.17 13.15 4.02
N PHE A 38 2.85 13.02 3.95
CA PHE A 38 2.18 12.66 2.71
C PHE A 38 0.88 13.43 2.49
N SER A 39 0.52 13.63 1.21
CA SER A 39 -0.77 14.18 0.77
C SER A 39 -1.53 13.16 -0.06
N GLY A 40 -2.75 12.80 0.36
CA GLY A 40 -3.61 11.77 -0.26
C GLY A 40 -4.42 11.03 0.81
N ASN A 41 -5.17 10.00 0.38
CA ASN A 41 -5.94 9.17 1.32
C ASN A 41 -4.99 8.48 2.33
N PRO A 42 -5.15 8.71 3.66
CA PRO A 42 -4.20 8.18 4.64
C PRO A 42 -4.06 6.66 4.63
N THR A 43 -5.16 5.94 4.50
CA THR A 43 -5.15 4.46 4.49
C THR A 43 -4.36 3.93 3.30
N LEU A 44 -4.61 4.49 2.11
CA LEU A 44 -3.90 4.10 0.89
C LEU A 44 -2.43 4.51 0.96
N SER A 45 -2.14 5.72 1.43
CA SER A 45 -0.77 6.24 1.56
C SER A 45 0.09 5.35 2.47
N VAL A 46 -0.39 5.04 3.66
CA VAL A 46 0.35 4.16 4.60
C VAL A 46 0.60 2.79 3.99
N ARG A 47 -0.38 2.20 3.30
CA ARG A 47 -0.23 0.89 2.66
C ARG A 47 0.78 0.89 1.53
N THR A 48 0.69 1.85 0.63
CA THR A 48 1.61 1.98 -0.51
C THR A 48 3.03 2.28 -0.06
N ILE A 49 3.21 3.19 0.89
CA ILE A 49 4.51 3.49 1.48
C ILE A 49 5.11 2.23 2.13
N THR A 50 4.33 1.53 2.96
CA THR A 50 4.79 0.29 3.61
C THR A 50 5.15 -0.78 2.58
N GLN A 51 4.36 -0.92 1.51
CA GLN A 51 4.65 -1.87 0.42
C GLN A 51 5.95 -1.52 -0.31
N ALA A 52 6.23 -0.24 -0.56
CA ALA A 52 7.47 0.19 -1.21
C ALA A 52 8.71 -0.15 -0.36
N PHE A 53 8.64 0.02 0.96
CA PHE A 53 9.71 -0.43 1.86
C PHE A 53 9.87 -1.95 1.86
N ASN A 54 8.77 -2.69 1.90
CA ASN A 54 8.81 -4.16 1.85
C ASN A 54 9.42 -4.67 0.54
N ALA A 55 9.13 -4.03 -0.59
CA ALA A 55 9.67 -4.40 -1.90
C ALA A 55 11.21 -4.32 -1.96
N ILE A 56 11.80 -3.42 -1.19
CA ILE A 56 13.28 -3.30 -1.07
C ILE A 56 13.87 -4.13 0.09
N GLY A 57 13.05 -4.96 0.74
CA GLY A 57 13.47 -5.85 1.84
C GLY A 57 13.58 -5.16 3.20
N TYR A 58 12.85 -4.04 3.39
CA TYR A 58 12.76 -3.32 4.65
C TYR A 58 11.35 -3.39 5.21
N LYS A 59 11.21 -3.82 6.46
CA LYS A 59 9.97 -3.74 7.21
C LYS A 59 9.88 -2.38 7.88
N LEU A 60 8.84 -1.62 7.57
CA LEU A 60 8.57 -0.34 8.22
C LEU A 60 7.70 -0.56 9.47
N ASP A 61 8.29 -0.40 10.64
CA ASP A 61 7.59 -0.40 11.92
C ASP A 61 7.21 1.05 12.28
N ILE A 62 5.92 1.36 12.16
CA ILE A 62 5.38 2.71 12.39
C ILE A 62 5.16 2.91 13.89
N ASN A 63 5.83 3.91 14.48
CA ASN A 63 5.76 4.23 15.90
C ASN A 63 4.77 5.39 16.19
N ALA A 64 4.59 6.28 15.22
CA ALA A 64 3.63 7.38 15.29
C ALA A 64 2.98 7.61 13.92
N LEU A 65 1.69 7.89 13.96
CA LEU A 65 0.90 8.21 12.78
C LEU A 65 -0.10 9.30 13.15
N ASP A 66 0.03 10.46 12.52
CA ASP A 66 -0.95 11.54 12.59
C ASP A 66 -1.61 11.68 11.23
N VAL A 67 -2.95 11.66 11.18
CA VAL A 67 -3.71 11.69 9.95
C VAL A 67 -4.79 12.74 9.97
N GLN A 68 -4.94 13.41 8.84
CA GLN A 68 -6.02 14.31 8.52
C GLN A 68 -6.83 13.73 7.36
N LYS A 69 -7.88 14.43 6.91
CA LYS A 69 -8.77 13.92 5.87
C LYS A 69 -8.05 13.45 4.59
N ASN A 70 -7.06 14.19 4.11
CA ASN A 70 -6.34 13.93 2.86
C ASN A 70 -4.82 14.14 3.02
N SER A 71 -4.27 13.94 4.19
CA SER A 71 -2.83 14.06 4.44
C SER A 71 -2.48 13.36 5.73
N GLY A 72 -1.21 13.22 6.00
CA GLY A 72 -0.72 12.74 7.29
C GLY A 72 0.80 12.75 7.37
N GLU A 73 1.25 12.38 8.54
CA GLU A 73 2.66 12.19 8.85
C GLU A 73 2.83 10.86 9.56
N LEU A 74 3.84 10.12 9.17
CA LEU A 74 4.25 8.92 9.87
C LEU A 74 5.72 9.00 10.27
N SER A 75 6.00 8.44 11.44
CA SER A 75 7.36 8.22 11.91
C SER A 75 7.52 6.78 12.32
N GLY A 76 8.70 6.23 12.07
CA GLY A 76 8.95 4.83 12.37
C GLY A 76 10.40 4.45 12.13
N ILE A 77 10.65 3.16 12.17
CA ILE A 77 11.95 2.57 11.89
C ILE A 77 11.79 1.54 10.78
N ALA A 78 12.52 1.71 9.69
CA ALA A 78 12.62 0.72 8.64
C ALA A 78 13.81 -0.21 8.94
N ILE A 79 13.52 -1.52 9.09
CA ILE A 79 14.50 -2.54 9.46
C ILE A 79 14.67 -3.49 8.29
N GLY A 80 15.91 -3.69 7.84
CA GLY A 80 16.25 -4.60 6.76
C GLY A 80 17.55 -5.35 7.02
N ASN A 81 17.76 -6.42 6.27
CA ASN A 81 18.93 -7.30 6.38
C ASN A 81 20.02 -7.02 5.30
N LYS A 82 19.81 -6.00 4.48
CA LYS A 82 20.71 -5.54 3.42
C LYS A 82 20.94 -4.03 3.56
N GLY A 83 21.94 -3.51 2.86
CA GLY A 83 22.15 -2.07 2.76
C GLY A 83 20.92 -1.35 2.20
N PHE A 84 20.55 -0.23 2.79
CA PHE A 84 19.43 0.59 2.32
C PHE A 84 19.71 1.17 0.94
N ASN A 85 18.79 0.96 0.01
CA ASN A 85 18.88 1.47 -1.34
C ASN A 85 17.79 2.53 -1.59
N PRO A 86 18.12 3.82 -1.48
CA PRO A 86 17.16 4.91 -1.67
C PRO A 86 16.66 5.01 -3.12
N THR A 87 17.48 4.61 -4.11
CA THR A 87 17.06 4.60 -5.52
C THR A 87 15.97 3.57 -5.74
N ALA A 88 16.16 2.34 -5.27
CA ALA A 88 15.16 1.29 -5.38
C ALA A 88 13.86 1.67 -4.65
N LEU A 89 13.93 2.32 -3.47
CA LEU A 89 12.74 2.85 -2.79
C LEU A 89 12.02 3.88 -3.67
N SER A 90 12.77 4.81 -4.26
CA SER A 90 12.21 5.83 -5.15
C SER A 90 11.52 5.24 -6.37
N GLU A 91 12.10 4.20 -6.97
CA GLU A 91 11.52 3.49 -8.12
C GLU A 91 10.21 2.79 -7.72
N ASN A 92 10.20 2.04 -6.63
CA ASN A 92 8.99 1.38 -6.13
C ASN A 92 7.87 2.37 -5.77
N LEU A 93 8.19 3.52 -5.16
CA LEU A 93 7.21 4.57 -4.89
C LEU A 93 6.60 5.11 -6.21
N LYS A 94 7.43 5.35 -7.22
CA LYS A 94 6.96 5.84 -8.53
C LYS A 94 6.09 4.82 -9.26
N GLU A 95 6.45 3.54 -9.24
CA GLU A 95 5.67 2.44 -9.82
C GLU A 95 4.27 2.34 -9.20
N GLN A 96 4.14 2.72 -7.93
CA GLN A 96 2.86 2.80 -7.24
C GLN A 96 2.14 4.15 -7.43
N GLY A 97 2.58 5.01 -8.36
CA GLY A 97 1.96 6.30 -8.66
C GLY A 97 2.26 7.39 -7.62
N ILE A 98 3.21 7.16 -6.71
CA ILE A 98 3.58 8.13 -5.67
C ILE A 98 4.66 9.08 -6.22
N LYS A 99 4.42 10.37 -6.08
CA LYS A 99 5.40 11.41 -6.43
C LYS A 99 6.19 11.82 -5.20
N ILE A 100 7.51 11.72 -5.30
CA ILE A 100 8.41 12.25 -4.27
C ILE A 100 8.61 13.73 -4.53
N GLU A 101 8.19 14.57 -3.59
CA GLU A 101 8.37 16.03 -3.66
C GLU A 101 9.69 16.44 -3.03
N LYS A 102 10.03 15.84 -1.90
CA LYS A 102 11.29 16.06 -1.20
C LYS A 102 11.77 14.75 -0.61
N ALA A 103 13.07 14.53 -0.59
CA ALA A 103 13.72 13.42 0.10
C ALA A 103 15.09 13.86 0.62
N HIS A 104 15.38 13.51 1.84
CA HIS A 104 16.68 13.75 2.47
C HIS A 104 17.06 12.54 3.29
N LEU A 105 18.25 12.01 3.03
CA LEU A 105 18.84 10.92 3.78
C LEU A 105 20.16 11.42 4.41
N ASN A 106 20.20 11.42 5.73
CA ASN A 106 21.41 11.77 6.49
C ASN A 106 21.77 10.61 7.40
N LYS A 107 22.83 9.89 7.06
CA LYS A 107 23.25 8.64 7.74
C LYS A 107 22.09 7.63 7.78
N SER A 108 21.42 7.51 8.92
CA SER A 108 20.31 6.61 9.17
C SER A 108 18.96 7.32 9.32
N ASP A 109 18.88 8.60 9.00
CA ASP A 109 17.65 9.38 9.14
C ASP A 109 17.09 9.75 7.76
N LEU A 110 15.95 9.19 7.39
CA LEU A 110 15.25 9.44 6.14
C LEU A 110 14.05 10.34 6.38
N THR A 111 14.05 11.52 5.76
CA THR A 111 12.90 12.43 5.74
C THR A 111 12.36 12.51 4.32
N MET A 112 11.04 12.38 4.15
CA MET A 112 10.41 12.46 2.84
C MET A 112 9.11 13.27 2.89
N THR A 113 8.82 13.97 1.79
CA THR A 113 7.50 14.54 1.50
C THR A 113 6.98 13.89 0.21
N LEU A 114 5.82 13.25 0.29
CA LEU A 114 5.24 12.45 -0.77
C LEU A 114 3.87 13.00 -1.18
N ASN A 115 3.59 13.03 -2.48
CA ASN A 115 2.24 13.16 -2.99
C ASN A 115 1.73 11.79 -3.39
N THR A 116 0.74 11.30 -2.65
CA THR A 116 0.16 9.97 -2.78
C THR A 116 -1.27 9.99 -3.36
N GLN A 117 -1.72 11.14 -3.89
CA GLN A 117 -3.07 11.29 -4.42
C GLN A 117 -3.40 10.30 -5.55
N ASN A 118 -2.42 9.97 -6.36
CA ASN A 118 -2.52 8.98 -7.44
C ASN A 118 -1.90 7.63 -7.05
N GLY A 119 -1.66 7.43 -5.76
CA GLY A 119 -1.08 6.19 -5.27
C GLY A 119 -2.02 5.01 -5.50
N GLN A 120 -1.46 3.90 -5.94
CA GLN A 120 -2.17 2.64 -6.12
C GLN A 120 -1.47 1.54 -5.32
N TRP A 121 -2.23 0.91 -4.44
CA TRP A 121 -1.73 -0.25 -3.72
C TRP A 121 -1.66 -1.44 -4.68
N ASN A 122 -0.45 -1.89 -5.00
CA ASN A 122 -0.22 -2.98 -5.94
C ASN A 122 -0.53 -4.32 -5.26
N LEU A 123 -1.68 -4.88 -5.62
CA LEU A 123 -2.17 -6.18 -5.16
C LEU A 123 -2.33 -7.13 -6.33
N SER A 124 -2.29 -8.44 -6.04
CA SER A 124 -2.64 -9.45 -7.01
C SER A 124 -4.09 -9.28 -7.45
N LEU A 125 -4.32 -9.28 -8.76
CA LEU A 125 -5.66 -9.30 -9.33
C LEU A 125 -6.26 -10.69 -9.07
N LEU A 126 -7.47 -10.71 -8.57
CA LEU A 126 -8.26 -11.93 -8.51
C LEU A 126 -8.77 -12.22 -9.93
N GLY A 127 -8.19 -13.25 -10.56
CA GLY A 127 -8.54 -13.64 -11.93
C GLY A 127 -10.00 -14.06 -12.02
N SER A 128 -10.61 -13.81 -13.19
CA SER A 128 -11.93 -14.36 -13.49
C SER A 128 -11.84 -15.81 -13.89
N ASP A 129 -12.88 -16.60 -13.56
CA ASP A 129 -13.03 -18.02 -13.87
C ASP A 129 -11.95 -18.94 -13.28
N GLU A 130 -11.21 -18.44 -12.29
CA GLU A 130 -10.20 -19.20 -11.56
C GLU A 130 -10.48 -19.15 -10.06
N GLY A 131 -10.35 -20.30 -9.41
CA GLY A 131 -10.36 -20.38 -7.96
C GLY A 131 -8.96 -20.17 -7.38
N THR A 132 -8.88 -19.51 -6.25
CA THR A 132 -7.64 -19.25 -5.53
C THR A 132 -7.74 -19.73 -4.10
N GLU A 133 -6.78 -20.56 -3.68
CA GLU A 133 -6.66 -20.93 -2.28
C GLU A 133 -6.06 -19.77 -1.48
N LEU A 134 -6.83 -19.25 -0.53
CA LEU A 134 -6.33 -18.32 0.48
C LEU A 134 -5.61 -19.13 1.55
N LYS A 135 -4.30 -19.19 1.44
CA LYS A 135 -3.46 -19.87 2.43
C LYS A 135 -3.78 -19.40 3.84
N ARG A 136 -3.58 -20.27 4.82
CA ARG A 136 -3.70 -19.92 6.22
C ARG A 136 -2.81 -18.74 6.56
N VAL A 137 -3.41 -17.64 7.00
CA VAL A 137 -2.73 -16.39 7.36
C VAL A 137 -3.32 -15.80 8.64
N ASN A 138 -2.54 -14.97 9.31
CA ASN A 138 -2.94 -14.34 10.57
C ASN A 138 -3.58 -12.96 10.38
N VAL A 139 -3.67 -12.48 9.15
CA VAL A 139 -4.13 -11.14 8.79
C VAL A 139 -5.14 -11.20 7.65
N ALA A 140 -5.96 -10.15 7.54
CA ALA A 140 -6.88 -10.01 6.42
C ALA A 140 -6.16 -10.10 5.07
N GLN A 141 -6.78 -10.77 4.11
CA GLN A 141 -6.28 -10.87 2.74
C GLN A 141 -6.90 -9.79 1.90
N TRP A 142 -6.13 -9.29 0.94
CA TRP A 142 -6.53 -8.20 0.07
C TRP A 142 -6.23 -8.54 -1.38
N PHE A 143 -7.16 -8.22 -2.26
CA PHE A 143 -7.06 -8.45 -3.70
C PHE A 143 -7.45 -7.19 -4.46
N ARG A 144 -6.89 -7.04 -5.65
CA ARG A 144 -7.51 -6.25 -6.69
C ARG A 144 -8.62 -7.07 -7.31
N VAL A 145 -9.71 -6.39 -7.64
CA VAL A 145 -10.89 -6.99 -8.29
C VAL A 145 -11.38 -6.07 -9.40
N GLU A 146 -12.26 -6.60 -10.25
CA GLU A 146 -12.94 -5.84 -11.29
C GLU A 146 -14.44 -5.79 -10.99
N GLU A 147 -15.09 -4.67 -11.32
CA GLU A 147 -16.54 -4.51 -11.12
C GLU A 147 -17.34 -5.56 -11.92
N GLY A 148 -18.51 -5.90 -11.42
CA GLY A 148 -19.41 -6.84 -12.07
C GLY A 148 -18.99 -8.31 -11.97
N GLN A 149 -17.85 -8.64 -11.36
CA GLN A 149 -17.50 -10.04 -11.07
C GLN A 149 -18.42 -10.58 -9.97
N HIS A 150 -18.77 -11.87 -10.08
CA HIS A 150 -19.44 -12.61 -9.02
C HIS A 150 -18.39 -13.32 -8.16
N ILE A 151 -18.39 -13.05 -6.87
CA ILE A 151 -17.43 -13.62 -5.92
C ILE A 151 -18.13 -14.68 -5.09
N ARG A 152 -17.47 -15.85 -4.98
CA ARG A 152 -17.84 -16.93 -4.08
C ARG A 152 -16.68 -17.22 -3.14
N ILE A 153 -16.95 -17.28 -1.86
CA ILE A 153 -15.97 -17.59 -0.81
C ILE A 153 -16.44 -18.80 -0.05
N GLU A 154 -15.64 -19.85 -0.06
CA GLU A 154 -15.87 -21.07 0.70
C GLU A 154 -14.93 -21.13 1.91
N PRO A 155 -15.46 -21.36 3.12
CA PRO A 155 -14.65 -21.51 4.32
C PRO A 155 -13.82 -22.80 4.26
N PRO A 156 -12.83 -22.95 5.15
CA PRO A 156 -12.11 -24.19 5.31
C PRO A 156 -13.03 -25.30 5.81
N TYR A 157 -12.75 -26.54 5.43
CA TYR A 157 -13.49 -27.73 5.89
C TYR A 157 -13.47 -27.89 7.43
N VAL A 158 -12.39 -27.41 8.08
CA VAL A 158 -12.22 -27.48 9.53
C VAL A 158 -12.18 -26.07 10.11
N GLY A 159 -13.19 -25.80 10.92
CA GLY A 159 -13.34 -24.50 11.59
C GLY A 159 -14.62 -23.80 11.21
N GLN A 160 -14.86 -22.65 11.80
CA GLN A 160 -16.01 -21.81 11.52
C GLN A 160 -15.52 -20.47 11.01
N TRP A 161 -16.08 -20.04 9.90
CA TRP A 161 -15.81 -18.73 9.33
C TRP A 161 -16.95 -17.76 9.63
N TYR A 162 -16.61 -16.64 10.22
CA TYR A 162 -17.50 -15.52 10.50
C TYR A 162 -17.12 -14.41 9.52
N PRO A 163 -17.85 -14.23 8.42
CA PRO A 163 -17.47 -13.27 7.39
C PRO A 163 -17.21 -11.87 7.92
N ASP A 164 -16.08 -11.28 7.53
CA ASP A 164 -15.77 -9.86 7.64
C ASP A 164 -15.12 -9.44 6.31
N VAL A 165 -15.98 -9.21 5.32
CA VAL A 165 -15.59 -8.92 3.94
C VAL A 165 -15.97 -7.48 3.63
N ALA A 166 -15.10 -6.76 2.93
CA ALA A 166 -15.34 -5.39 2.50
C ALA A 166 -14.91 -5.20 1.03
N VAL A 167 -15.74 -4.52 0.27
CA VAL A 167 -15.46 -4.08 -1.10
C VAL A 167 -15.26 -2.58 -1.09
N LEU A 168 -14.16 -2.10 -1.66
CA LEU A 168 -13.77 -0.71 -1.68
C LEU A 168 -13.44 -0.26 -3.10
N ASP A 169 -13.61 1.03 -3.36
CA ASP A 169 -13.14 1.65 -4.59
C ASP A 169 -11.61 1.89 -4.59
N ALA A 170 -11.09 2.44 -5.69
CA ALA A 170 -9.68 2.74 -5.85
C ALA A 170 -9.15 3.78 -4.83
N SER A 171 -10.03 4.59 -4.25
CA SER A 171 -9.70 5.58 -3.22
C SER A 171 -9.85 5.04 -1.79
N MET A 172 -10.07 3.73 -1.60
CA MET A 172 -10.35 3.08 -0.32
C MET A 172 -11.67 3.51 0.33
N THR A 173 -12.64 4.01 -0.45
CA THR A 173 -14.00 4.26 0.03
C THR A 173 -14.76 2.94 0.07
N LEU A 174 -15.44 2.67 1.17
CA LEU A 174 -16.25 1.47 1.33
C LEU A 174 -17.48 1.53 0.41
N LEU A 175 -17.62 0.56 -0.47
CA LEU A 175 -18.78 0.39 -1.35
C LEU A 175 -19.81 -0.59 -0.77
N SER A 176 -19.35 -1.73 -0.26
CA SER A 176 -20.20 -2.71 0.43
C SER A 176 -19.41 -3.49 1.47
N SER A 177 -20.13 -4.07 2.44
CA SER A 177 -19.51 -4.93 3.44
C SER A 177 -20.47 -6.03 3.88
N PHE A 178 -19.89 -7.20 4.16
CA PHE A 178 -20.57 -8.37 4.68
C PHE A 178 -19.90 -8.77 5.99
N ARG A 179 -20.61 -8.57 7.09
CA ARG A 179 -20.12 -8.98 8.40
C ARG A 179 -21.18 -9.79 9.12
N SER A 180 -20.81 -10.99 9.59
CA SER A 180 -21.67 -11.86 10.34
C SER A 180 -21.01 -12.27 11.66
N LEU A 181 -21.84 -12.34 12.72
CA LEU A 181 -21.48 -12.93 14.00
C LEU A 181 -21.90 -14.40 14.08
N GLU A 182 -22.58 -14.89 13.05
CA GLU A 182 -22.90 -16.30 12.85
C GLU A 182 -21.99 -16.89 11.80
N PRO A 183 -21.56 -18.15 11.96
CA PRO A 183 -20.71 -18.79 10.95
C PRO A 183 -21.49 -18.98 9.65
N LYS A 184 -20.79 -18.91 8.55
CA LYS A 184 -21.31 -19.16 7.21
C LYS A 184 -20.56 -20.30 6.55
N GLU A 185 -21.30 -21.14 5.81
CA GLU A 185 -20.73 -22.21 5.00
C GLU A 185 -20.29 -21.71 3.63
N GLU A 186 -20.81 -20.55 3.23
CA GLU A 186 -20.51 -19.92 1.95
C GLU A 186 -20.93 -18.44 1.98
N LEU A 187 -20.27 -17.62 1.18
CA LEU A 187 -20.69 -16.25 0.91
C LEU A 187 -20.56 -15.97 -0.58
N GLU A 188 -21.69 -15.63 -1.21
CA GLU A 188 -21.74 -15.22 -2.61
C GLU A 188 -22.25 -13.79 -2.73
N PHE A 189 -21.66 -13.01 -3.63
CA PHE A 189 -22.11 -11.65 -3.93
C PHE A 189 -21.52 -11.14 -5.25
N GLU A 190 -22.21 -10.20 -5.86
CA GLU A 190 -21.74 -9.46 -7.02
C GLU A 190 -20.97 -8.22 -6.58
N LEU A 191 -19.88 -7.93 -7.26
CA LEU A 191 -19.08 -6.73 -7.01
C LEU A 191 -19.80 -5.50 -7.58
N PRO A 192 -20.04 -4.47 -6.74
CA PRO A 192 -20.72 -3.26 -7.18
C PRO A 192 -19.87 -2.47 -8.17
N GLN A 193 -20.51 -1.55 -8.90
CA GLN A 193 -19.84 -0.61 -9.78
C GLN A 193 -18.76 0.18 -9.00
N GLY A 194 -17.58 0.33 -9.60
CA GLY A 194 -16.43 1.00 -9.01
C GLY A 194 -15.65 0.13 -8.03
N ALA A 195 -15.98 -1.15 -7.86
CA ALA A 195 -15.20 -2.09 -7.04
C ALA A 195 -13.76 -2.18 -7.56
N TYR A 196 -12.80 -2.08 -6.64
CA TYR A 196 -11.37 -2.12 -6.97
C TYR A 196 -10.56 -2.95 -5.98
N TYR A 197 -10.89 -2.90 -4.69
CA TYR A 197 -10.26 -3.70 -3.66
C TYR A 197 -11.28 -4.59 -2.96
N LEU A 198 -10.87 -5.82 -2.70
CA LEU A 198 -11.60 -6.78 -1.90
C LEU A 198 -10.76 -7.16 -0.68
N LYS A 199 -11.32 -6.95 0.51
CA LYS A 199 -10.77 -7.41 1.78
C LYS A 199 -11.53 -8.64 2.25
N ILE A 200 -10.83 -9.71 2.58
CA ILE A 200 -11.40 -10.92 3.18
C ILE A 200 -10.79 -11.14 4.55
N SER A 201 -11.63 -11.26 5.55
CA SER A 201 -11.24 -11.45 6.95
C SER A 201 -12.23 -12.36 7.67
N ASN A 202 -11.98 -12.57 8.95
CA ASN A 202 -12.85 -13.29 9.86
C ASN A 202 -13.17 -12.39 11.06
N ALA A 203 -14.44 -12.21 11.40
CA ALA A 203 -14.88 -11.33 12.48
C ALA A 203 -14.33 -11.71 13.86
N GLN A 204 -13.96 -12.97 14.05
CA GLN A 204 -13.29 -13.47 15.25
C GLN A 204 -11.75 -13.54 15.11
N GLY A 205 -11.20 -12.91 14.05
CA GLY A 205 -9.78 -12.90 13.72
C GLY A 205 -9.33 -14.10 12.89
N MET A 206 -8.37 -13.87 12.00
CA MET A 206 -7.90 -14.89 11.04
C MET A 206 -7.20 -16.09 11.71
N LYS A 207 -6.69 -15.92 12.93
CA LYS A 207 -5.98 -16.99 13.67
C LYS A 207 -6.86 -18.19 14.02
N VAL A 208 -8.19 -18.01 14.08
CA VAL A 208 -9.12 -19.11 14.37
C VAL A 208 -9.35 -20.03 13.17
N LEU A 209 -9.03 -19.56 11.97
CA LEU A 209 -9.06 -20.38 10.76
C LEU A 209 -7.83 -21.30 10.77
N LYS A 210 -8.06 -22.60 10.84
CA LYS A 210 -6.99 -23.62 10.93
C LYS A 210 -6.43 -23.99 9.55
N GLU A 211 -7.22 -23.80 8.51
CA GLU A 211 -6.91 -24.13 7.13
C GLU A 211 -7.12 -22.94 6.22
N GLY A 212 -6.71 -23.06 4.95
CA GLY A 212 -6.98 -22.07 3.92
C GLY A 212 -8.47 -22.00 3.58
N MET A 213 -8.85 -20.94 2.87
CA MET A 213 -10.18 -20.72 2.34
C MET A 213 -10.09 -20.78 0.81
N TRP A 214 -11.21 -21.08 0.14
CA TRP A 214 -11.28 -20.99 -1.31
C TRP A 214 -12.05 -19.75 -1.74
N ILE A 215 -11.54 -19.04 -2.73
CA ILE A 215 -12.23 -17.91 -3.34
C ILE A 215 -12.29 -18.13 -4.85
N GLU A 216 -13.47 -17.95 -5.41
CA GLU A 216 -13.72 -17.95 -6.85
C GLU A 216 -14.22 -16.59 -7.31
N SER A 217 -13.76 -16.19 -8.48
CA SER A 217 -14.26 -15.04 -9.20
C SER A 217 -14.79 -15.49 -10.53
N MET A 218 -16.04 -15.21 -10.82
CA MET A 218 -16.71 -15.58 -12.08
C MET A 218 -17.00 -14.31 -12.88
N SER A 219 -16.78 -14.39 -14.19
CA SER A 219 -17.14 -13.29 -15.09
C SER A 219 -18.65 -13.06 -15.12
N PRO A 220 -19.11 -11.81 -15.28
CA PRO A 220 -20.54 -11.52 -15.45
C PRO A 220 -21.10 -12.29 -16.66
N GLY A 221 -22.16 -13.08 -16.46
CA GLY A 221 -22.94 -13.65 -17.56
C GLY A 221 -22.61 -15.09 -17.98
N ARG A 222 -22.10 -15.90 -17.10
CA ARG A 222 -22.14 -17.38 -17.25
C ARG A 222 -23.19 -18.00 -16.38
#